data_e82444c14f7c806be1ed292a323ecdb9
#
_entry.id   e82444c14f7c806be1ed292a323ecdb9
#
_cell.length_a   1.000
_cell.length_b   1.000
_cell.length_c   1.000
_cell.angle_alpha   90.00
_cell.angle_beta   90.00
_cell.angle_gamma   90.00
#
_symmetry.space_group_name_H-M   'P 1'
#
loop_
_entity.id
_entity.type
_entity.pdbx_description
1 polymer ?
#
loop_
_entity_poly.entity_id
_entity_poly.type
_entity_poly.pdbx_seq_one_letter_code
_entity_poly.pdbx_strand_id
1 'polypeptide(L)'
;MLIEVETIEEYIAVLPENRKEAVERLHQVIVEQLPAGFEVGILGGMMNYYVPLAAYPDGYHCTPGEPLPFLALASQKAHIALYHMGIYMDQELNDWFVAAYQAQVPTKLDMGKSCIRMKNPKNFPYELIGDLVSKMSMERYIELYEKNHRK
;
A
#
# COMPACT_ATOMS: atom_id res chain seq x y z
N MET A 1 -8.30 12.05 1.78
CA MET A 1 -8.06 13.39 2.32
C MET A 1 -6.57 13.68 2.35
N LEU A 2 -6.18 14.81 1.78
CA LEU A 2 -4.77 15.21 1.77
C LEU A 2 -4.37 15.79 3.12
N ILE A 3 -3.21 15.38 3.60
CA ILE A 3 -2.63 15.88 4.84
C ILE A 3 -1.26 16.48 4.49
N GLU A 4 -1.06 17.74 4.83
CA GLU A 4 0.20 18.44 4.52
C GLU A 4 1.25 18.14 5.58
N VAL A 5 2.03 17.08 5.37
CA VAL A 5 3.11 16.65 6.24
C VAL A 5 4.28 16.18 5.39
N GLU A 6 5.44 16.06 6.01
CA GLU A 6 6.66 15.63 5.32
C GLU A 6 7.17 14.27 5.76
N THR A 7 6.73 13.78 6.93
CA THR A 7 7.20 12.49 7.45
C THR A 7 6.04 11.59 7.84
N ILE A 8 6.33 10.29 7.92
CA ILE A 8 5.37 9.28 8.35
C ILE A 8 4.90 9.59 9.78
N GLU A 9 5.82 9.96 10.66
CA GLU A 9 5.52 10.27 12.05
C GLU A 9 4.56 11.45 12.15
N GLU A 10 4.77 12.48 11.34
CA GLU A 10 3.89 13.63 11.28
C GLU A 10 2.50 13.26 10.77
N TYR A 11 2.46 12.40 9.76
CA TYR A 11 1.19 11.93 9.20
C TYR A 11 0.35 11.26 10.28
N ILE A 12 0.95 10.33 11.00
CA ILE A 12 0.25 9.59 12.06
C ILE A 12 -0.14 10.52 13.20
N ALA A 13 0.74 11.46 13.56
CA ALA A 13 0.49 12.36 14.69
C ALA A 13 -0.76 13.23 14.53
N VAL A 14 -1.13 13.58 13.30
CA VAL A 14 -2.31 14.44 13.06
C VAL A 14 -3.60 13.67 12.90
N LEU A 15 -3.56 12.33 12.94
CA LEU A 15 -4.77 11.51 12.80
C LEU A 15 -5.62 11.52 14.08
N PRO A 16 -6.95 11.33 13.94
CA PRO A 16 -7.81 11.10 15.10
C PRO A 16 -7.34 9.86 15.88
N GLU A 17 -7.56 9.88 17.18
CA GLU A 17 -7.13 8.77 18.05
C GLU A 17 -7.65 7.40 17.61
N ASN A 18 -8.89 7.35 17.14
CA ASN A 18 -9.48 6.09 16.68
C ASN A 18 -8.85 5.56 15.38
N ARG A 19 -8.00 6.36 14.74
CA ARG A 19 -7.29 5.98 13.52
C ARG A 19 -5.81 5.73 13.76
N LYS A 20 -5.21 6.45 14.71
CA LYS A 20 -3.77 6.38 14.99
C LYS A 20 -3.29 4.96 15.21
N GLU A 21 -3.91 4.24 16.13
CA GLU A 21 -3.49 2.89 16.49
C GLU A 21 -3.54 1.95 15.29
N ALA A 22 -4.63 1.99 14.53
CA ALA A 22 -4.80 1.13 13.38
C ALA A 22 -3.78 1.44 12.28
N VAL A 23 -3.57 2.72 11.99
CA VAL A 23 -2.60 3.13 10.97
C VAL A 23 -1.17 2.79 11.38
N GLU A 24 -0.81 3.03 12.65
CA GLU A 24 0.50 2.66 13.17
C GLU A 24 0.74 1.17 13.04
N ARG A 25 -0.25 0.36 13.39
CA ARG A 25 -0.14 -1.09 13.32
C ARG A 25 -0.02 -1.59 11.89
N LEU A 26 -0.81 -1.03 10.98
CA LEU A 26 -0.71 -1.37 9.56
C LEU A 26 0.67 -0.99 9.02
N HIS A 27 1.14 0.21 9.35
CA HIS A 27 2.46 0.67 8.92
C HIS A 27 3.56 -0.27 9.41
N GLN A 28 3.51 -0.64 10.69
CA GLN A 28 4.50 -1.53 11.27
C GLN A 28 4.52 -2.88 10.58
N VAL A 29 3.36 -3.47 10.34
CA VAL A 29 3.24 -4.76 9.65
C VAL A 29 3.80 -4.64 8.23
N ILE A 30 3.47 -3.58 7.53
CA ILE A 30 3.96 -3.36 6.16
C ILE A 30 5.49 -3.25 6.16
N VAL A 31 6.06 -2.43 7.04
CA VAL A 31 7.50 -2.24 7.09
C VAL A 31 8.23 -3.55 7.42
N GLU A 32 7.68 -4.34 8.33
CA GLU A 32 8.28 -5.62 8.72
C GLU A 32 8.29 -6.63 7.57
N GLN A 33 7.29 -6.57 6.69
CA GLN A 33 7.15 -7.54 5.61
C GLN A 33 7.59 -7.01 4.24
N LEU A 34 7.91 -5.73 4.16
CA LEU A 34 8.27 -5.08 2.90
C LEU A 34 9.56 -5.70 2.33
N PRO A 35 9.53 -6.20 1.10
CA PRO A 35 10.74 -6.76 0.48
C PRO A 35 11.86 -5.73 0.35
N ALA A 36 13.07 -6.21 0.23
CA ALA A 36 14.26 -5.35 0.14
C ALA A 36 14.21 -4.42 -1.07
N GLY A 37 14.73 -3.22 -0.91
CA GLY A 37 14.87 -2.24 -1.98
C GLY A 37 13.84 -1.12 -1.95
N PHE A 38 12.65 -1.38 -1.45
CA PHE A 38 11.63 -0.33 -1.32
C PHE A 38 12.00 0.67 -0.23
N GLU A 39 11.61 1.91 -0.43
CA GLU A 39 11.78 2.97 0.57
C GLU A 39 10.42 3.49 1.04
N VAL A 40 10.42 4.19 2.15
CA VAL A 40 9.21 4.65 2.83
C VAL A 40 9.25 6.16 3.00
N GLY A 41 8.15 6.83 2.73
CA GLY A 41 8.08 8.29 2.90
C GLY A 41 6.70 8.82 2.55
N ILE A 42 6.59 10.15 2.52
CA ILE A 42 5.35 10.82 2.14
C ILE A 42 5.45 11.24 0.67
N LEU A 43 4.49 10.79 -0.12
CA LEU A 43 4.34 11.19 -1.53
C LEU A 43 2.87 11.52 -1.77
N GLY A 44 2.61 12.67 -2.37
CA GLY A 44 1.23 13.06 -2.68
C GLY A 44 0.34 13.19 -1.46
N GLY A 45 0.90 13.49 -0.31
CA GLY A 45 0.13 13.64 0.93
C GLY A 45 -0.29 12.32 1.58
N MET A 46 0.30 11.20 1.16
CA MET A 46 0.00 9.88 1.70
C MET A 46 1.26 9.15 2.14
N MET A 47 1.09 8.18 3.05
CA MET A 47 2.18 7.31 3.43
C MET A 47 2.47 6.39 2.25
N ASN A 48 3.69 6.39 1.76
CA ASN A 48 4.07 5.62 0.57
C ASN A 48 5.24 4.67 0.83
N TYR A 49 5.21 3.55 0.12
CA TYR A 49 6.26 2.54 0.12
C TYR A 49 6.59 2.38 -1.36
N TYR A 50 7.78 2.84 -1.77
CA TYR A 50 8.02 3.11 -3.19
C TYR A 50 9.36 2.57 -3.67
N VAL A 51 9.48 2.48 -5.00
CA VAL A 51 10.74 2.14 -5.65
C VAL A 51 11.53 3.44 -5.78
N PRO A 52 12.72 3.53 -5.14
CA PRO A 52 13.50 4.76 -5.21
C PRO A 52 14.02 5.01 -6.63
N LEU A 53 14.23 6.27 -6.98
CA LEU A 53 14.75 6.65 -8.30
C LEU A 53 16.09 5.99 -8.60
N ALA A 54 16.90 5.72 -7.57
CA ALA A 54 18.17 5.02 -7.77
C ALA A 54 17.96 3.60 -8.33
N ALA A 55 16.85 2.95 -7.98
CA ALA A 55 16.53 1.61 -8.47
C ALA A 55 15.74 1.65 -9.79
N TYR A 56 14.98 2.70 -10.02
CA TYR A 56 14.19 2.87 -11.25
C TYR A 56 14.18 4.33 -11.65
N PRO A 57 15.21 4.78 -12.39
CA PRO A 57 15.41 6.20 -12.72
C PRO A 57 14.28 6.85 -13.53
N ASP A 58 13.55 6.07 -14.32
CA ASP A 58 12.44 6.61 -15.09
C ASP A 58 11.28 7.09 -14.23
N GLY A 59 11.15 6.54 -13.03
CA GLY A 59 10.12 6.93 -12.10
C GLY A 59 8.70 6.59 -12.55
N TYR A 60 7.74 7.29 -11.97
CA TYR A 60 6.33 7.04 -12.24
C TYR A 60 5.90 7.76 -13.52
N HIS A 61 5.23 7.04 -14.43
CA HIS A 61 4.83 7.61 -15.72
C HIS A 61 3.82 8.76 -15.59
N CYS A 62 3.02 8.76 -14.52
CA CYS A 62 2.04 9.82 -14.28
C CYS A 62 2.67 11.10 -13.75
N THR A 63 3.82 10.99 -13.07
CA THR A 63 4.52 12.12 -12.46
C THR A 63 6.02 11.98 -12.73
N PRO A 64 6.48 12.32 -13.94
CA PRO A 64 7.90 12.19 -14.29
C PRO A 64 8.81 12.87 -13.27
N GLY A 65 9.88 12.18 -12.89
CA GLY A 65 10.81 12.68 -11.89
C GLY A 65 10.48 12.28 -10.46
N GLU A 66 9.32 11.68 -10.25
CA GLU A 66 8.93 11.18 -8.93
C GLU A 66 9.16 9.68 -8.82
N PRO A 67 9.43 9.15 -7.62
CA PRO A 67 9.62 7.72 -7.44
C PRO A 67 8.36 6.93 -7.83
N LEU A 68 8.56 5.67 -8.23
CA LEU A 68 7.47 4.79 -8.60
C LEU A 68 6.77 4.26 -7.34
N PRO A 69 5.49 4.58 -7.10
CA PRO A 69 4.79 4.08 -5.92
C PRO A 69 4.48 2.60 -6.06
N PHE A 70 4.59 1.87 -4.96
CA PHE A 70 4.22 0.46 -4.88
C PHE A 70 2.99 0.29 -3.99
N LEU A 71 3.09 0.75 -2.75
CA LEU A 71 1.99 0.74 -1.80
C LEU A 71 1.75 2.15 -1.29
N ALA A 72 0.51 2.45 -0.93
CA ALA A 72 0.20 3.69 -0.22
C ALA A 72 -0.86 3.39 0.83
N LEU A 73 -0.73 4.04 1.98
CA LEU A 73 -1.66 3.90 3.09
C LEU A 73 -2.22 5.28 3.42
N ALA A 74 -3.54 5.40 3.43
CA ALA A 74 -4.18 6.69 3.66
C ALA A 74 -5.39 6.55 4.57
N SER A 75 -5.51 7.48 5.53
CA SER A 75 -6.69 7.59 6.35
C SER A 75 -7.68 8.50 5.64
N GLN A 76 -8.77 7.91 5.16
CA GLN A 76 -9.82 8.63 4.44
C GLN A 76 -10.99 8.92 5.39
N LYS A 77 -11.95 9.70 4.94
CA LYS A 77 -13.09 10.10 5.75
C LYS A 77 -13.87 8.91 6.32
N ALA A 78 -14.21 7.95 5.47
CA ALA A 78 -15.06 6.82 5.85
C ALA A 78 -14.31 5.51 6.09
N HIS A 79 -13.01 5.45 5.76
CA HIS A 79 -12.24 4.21 5.81
C HIS A 79 -10.74 4.50 5.80
N ILE A 80 -9.96 3.46 6.09
CA ILE A 80 -8.52 3.47 5.85
C ILE A 80 -8.31 2.69 4.55
N ALA A 81 -7.55 3.25 3.63
CA ALA A 81 -7.30 2.65 2.32
C ALA A 81 -5.85 2.20 2.21
N LEU A 82 -5.67 0.97 1.75
CA LEU A 82 -4.36 0.47 1.33
C LEU A 82 -4.40 0.34 -0.19
N TYR A 83 -3.52 1.05 -0.86
CA TYR A 83 -3.35 0.93 -2.30
C TYR A 83 -2.19 0.00 -2.57
N HIS A 84 -2.42 -1.02 -3.41
CA HIS A 84 -1.38 -1.95 -3.84
C HIS A 84 -1.32 -1.86 -5.36
N MET A 85 -0.29 -1.22 -5.87
CA MET A 85 -0.21 -0.93 -7.30
C MET A 85 0.13 -2.13 -8.16
N GLY A 86 0.59 -3.22 -7.56
CA GLY A 86 0.93 -4.43 -8.30
C GLY A 86 -0.17 -5.47 -8.38
N ILE A 87 -1.15 -5.40 -7.48
CA ILE A 87 -2.14 -6.48 -7.34
C ILE A 87 -3.02 -6.67 -8.58
N TYR A 88 -3.36 -5.58 -9.27
CA TYR A 88 -4.20 -5.70 -10.47
C TYR A 88 -3.42 -6.17 -11.70
N MET A 89 -2.10 -6.16 -11.62
CA MET A 89 -1.22 -6.63 -12.69
C MET A 89 -0.79 -8.09 -12.51
N ASP A 90 -1.19 -8.70 -11.40
CA ASP A 90 -0.83 -10.08 -11.08
C ASP A 90 -2.09 -10.82 -10.65
N GLN A 91 -2.70 -11.54 -11.61
CA GLN A 91 -3.98 -12.23 -11.38
C GLN A 91 -3.88 -13.30 -10.28
N GLU A 92 -2.78 -14.01 -10.21
CA GLU A 92 -2.56 -15.02 -9.16
C GLU A 92 -2.57 -14.39 -7.78
N LEU A 93 -1.89 -13.26 -7.64
CA LEU A 93 -1.82 -12.56 -6.37
C LEU A 93 -3.21 -12.02 -5.98
N ASN A 94 -3.93 -11.46 -6.94
CA ASN A 94 -5.27 -10.96 -6.70
C ASN A 94 -6.20 -12.08 -6.24
N ASP A 95 -6.19 -13.21 -6.95
CA ASP A 95 -7.05 -14.36 -6.64
C ASP A 95 -6.71 -14.93 -5.25
N TRP A 96 -5.43 -15.04 -4.96
CA TRP A 96 -4.98 -15.50 -3.64
C TRP A 96 -5.49 -14.59 -2.53
N PHE A 97 -5.34 -13.28 -2.71
CA PHE A 97 -5.74 -12.30 -1.68
C PHE A 97 -7.25 -12.34 -1.44
N VAL A 98 -8.03 -12.35 -2.50
CA VAL A 98 -9.50 -12.38 -2.40
C VAL A 98 -9.95 -13.63 -1.65
N ALA A 99 -9.42 -14.79 -2.02
CA ALA A 99 -9.77 -16.05 -1.36
C ALA A 99 -9.35 -16.07 0.11
N ALA A 100 -8.15 -15.58 0.41
CA ALA A 100 -7.64 -15.54 1.79
C ALA A 100 -8.46 -14.57 2.65
N TYR A 101 -8.83 -13.43 2.09
CA TYR A 101 -9.66 -12.46 2.80
C TYR A 101 -11.02 -13.06 3.16
N GLN A 102 -11.68 -13.70 2.19
CA GLN A 102 -12.97 -14.33 2.42
C GLN A 102 -12.91 -15.42 3.47
N ALA A 103 -11.79 -16.14 3.54
CA ALA A 103 -11.60 -17.21 4.51
C ALA A 103 -11.32 -16.71 5.94
N GLN A 104 -10.69 -15.55 6.06
CA GLN A 104 -10.17 -15.05 7.33
C GLN A 104 -10.94 -13.90 7.96
N VAL A 105 -11.61 -13.09 7.15
CA VAL A 105 -12.26 -11.87 7.61
C VAL A 105 -13.78 -12.04 7.57
N PRO A 106 -14.48 -11.73 8.68
CA PRO A 106 -15.94 -11.95 8.73
C PRO A 106 -16.76 -10.97 7.90
N THR A 107 -16.17 -9.87 7.48
CA THR A 107 -16.87 -8.85 6.69
C THR A 107 -16.52 -8.97 5.22
N LYS A 108 -17.39 -8.42 4.36
CA LYS A 108 -17.19 -8.43 2.92
C LYS A 108 -15.95 -7.60 2.54
N LEU A 109 -15.16 -8.12 1.61
CA LEU A 109 -14.04 -7.37 1.05
C LEU A 109 -14.55 -6.18 0.22
N ASP A 110 -14.08 -4.99 0.55
CA ASP A 110 -14.37 -3.77 -0.20
C ASP A 110 -13.10 -3.39 -0.94
N MET A 111 -13.05 -3.71 -2.22
CA MET A 111 -11.84 -3.56 -3.00
C MET A 111 -12.12 -3.07 -4.42
N GLY A 112 -11.40 -2.01 -4.83
CA GLY A 112 -11.37 -1.57 -6.21
C GLY A 112 -10.19 -2.23 -6.93
N LYS A 113 -9.75 -1.62 -8.03
CA LYS A 113 -8.66 -2.17 -8.85
C LYS A 113 -7.36 -2.33 -8.05
N SER A 114 -6.96 -1.30 -7.31
CA SER A 114 -5.75 -1.33 -6.49
C SER A 114 -6.00 -0.90 -5.05
N CYS A 115 -7.24 -0.60 -4.70
CA CYS A 115 -7.59 0.00 -3.41
C CYS A 115 -8.34 -1.00 -2.53
N ILE A 116 -7.78 -1.29 -1.36
CA ILE A 116 -8.41 -2.13 -0.35
C ILE A 116 -8.91 -1.20 0.75
N ARG A 117 -10.22 -1.18 0.98
CA ARG A 117 -10.84 -0.27 1.96
C ARG A 117 -11.22 -1.01 3.22
N MET A 118 -10.85 -0.46 4.36
CA MET A 118 -11.08 -1.06 5.67
C MET A 118 -11.78 -0.06 6.58
N LYS A 119 -12.92 -0.44 7.11
CA LYS A 119 -13.75 0.48 7.90
C LYS A 119 -13.66 0.28 9.41
N ASN A 120 -13.69 -0.96 9.87
CA ASN A 120 -13.70 -1.27 11.30
C ASN A 120 -12.36 -1.86 11.73
N PRO A 121 -11.57 -1.13 12.56
CA PRO A 121 -10.26 -1.62 13.01
C PRO A 121 -10.27 -2.99 13.66
N LYS A 122 -11.39 -3.39 14.27
CA LYS A 122 -11.52 -4.72 14.90
C LYS A 122 -11.42 -5.85 13.87
N ASN A 123 -11.75 -5.57 12.62
CA ASN A 123 -11.75 -6.56 11.55
C ASN A 123 -10.60 -6.40 10.58
N PHE A 124 -9.64 -5.51 10.87
CA PHE A 124 -8.50 -5.30 9.98
C PHE A 124 -7.63 -6.55 9.96
N PRO A 125 -7.38 -7.11 8.78
CA PRO A 125 -6.60 -8.35 8.66
C PRO A 125 -5.10 -8.08 8.62
N TYR A 126 -4.53 -7.65 9.77
CA TYR A 126 -3.12 -7.22 9.83
C TYR A 126 -2.15 -8.27 9.30
N GLU A 127 -2.30 -9.54 9.73
CA GLU A 127 -1.41 -10.60 9.28
C GLU A 127 -1.53 -10.85 7.78
N LEU A 128 -2.76 -10.84 7.28
CA LEU A 128 -3.00 -11.03 5.85
C LEU A 128 -2.39 -9.90 5.02
N ILE A 129 -2.50 -8.67 5.50
CA ILE A 129 -1.87 -7.53 4.82
C ILE A 129 -0.34 -7.71 4.78
N GLY A 130 0.25 -8.16 5.89
CA GLY A 130 1.68 -8.46 5.93
C GLY A 130 2.07 -9.52 4.92
N ASP A 131 1.29 -10.61 4.85
CA ASP A 131 1.52 -11.68 3.89
C ASP A 131 1.42 -11.17 2.45
N LEU A 132 0.41 -10.35 2.17
CA LEU A 132 0.23 -9.75 0.85
C LEU A 132 1.45 -8.93 0.45
N VAL A 133 1.91 -8.07 1.35
CA VAL A 133 3.05 -7.17 1.09
C VAL A 133 4.32 -7.98 0.78
N SER A 134 4.53 -9.09 1.46
CA SER A 134 5.72 -9.92 1.29
C SER A 134 5.77 -10.68 -0.04
N LYS A 135 4.67 -10.77 -0.75
CA LYS A 135 4.57 -11.64 -1.93
C LYS A 135 5.07 -11.05 -3.24
N MET A 136 5.40 -9.77 -3.27
CA MET A 136 5.88 -9.14 -4.50
C MET A 136 7.20 -8.41 -4.24
N SER A 137 8.29 -8.92 -4.81
CA SER A 137 9.59 -8.26 -4.71
C SER A 137 9.60 -6.98 -5.52
N MET A 138 10.57 -6.11 -5.25
CA MET A 138 10.75 -4.89 -6.02
C MET A 138 11.03 -5.20 -7.49
N GLU A 139 11.86 -6.19 -7.77
CA GLU A 139 12.20 -6.62 -9.13
C GLU A 139 10.96 -7.11 -9.88
N ARG A 140 10.13 -7.91 -9.20
CA ARG A 140 8.89 -8.40 -9.81
C ARG A 140 7.92 -7.26 -10.09
N TYR A 141 7.81 -6.32 -9.17
CA TYR A 141 6.94 -5.16 -9.36
C TYR A 141 7.39 -4.31 -10.54
N ILE A 142 8.68 -4.02 -10.64
CA ILE A 142 9.23 -3.26 -11.77
C ILE A 142 8.94 -3.98 -13.08
N GLU A 143 9.14 -5.29 -13.12
CA GLU A 143 8.87 -6.11 -14.32
C GLU A 143 7.40 -6.00 -14.75
N LEU A 144 6.48 -6.13 -13.81
CA LEU A 144 5.05 -5.99 -14.08
C LEU A 144 4.70 -4.58 -14.53
N TYR A 145 5.28 -3.57 -13.90
CA TYR A 145 5.03 -2.18 -14.26
C TYR A 145 5.49 -1.89 -15.69
N GLU A 146 6.70 -2.32 -16.04
CA GLU A 146 7.24 -2.14 -17.38
C GLU A 146 6.36 -2.82 -18.42
N LYS A 147 5.93 -4.03 -18.16
CA LYS A 147 5.09 -4.81 -19.07
C LYS A 147 3.73 -4.14 -19.31
N ASN A 148 3.17 -3.49 -18.30
CA ASN A 148 1.82 -2.95 -18.36
C ASN A 148 1.74 -1.47 -18.73
N HIS A 149 2.79 -0.70 -18.47
CA HIS A 149 2.76 0.74 -18.65
C HIS A 149 3.82 1.30 -19.60
N ARG A 150 4.83 0.52 -19.90
CA ARG A 150 5.94 0.96 -20.75
C ARG A 150 6.17 -0.08 -21.83
N LYS A 151 5.95 0.30 -23.05
CA LYS A 151 6.07 -0.62 -24.20
C LYS A 151 7.30 -0.36 -25.02
#